data_a83a015ffa6ecd7a991cbfd922dbf044
#
_entry.id   a83a015ffa6ecd7a991cbfd922dbf044
#
_cell.length_a   1.000
_cell.length_b   1.000
_cell.length_c   1.000
_cell.angle_alpha   90.00
_cell.angle_beta   90.00
_cell.angle_gamma   90.00
#
_symmetry.space_group_name_H-M   'P 1'
#
loop_
_entity.id
_entity.type
_entity.pdbx_description
1 polymer ?
#
loop_
_entity_poly.entity_id
_entity_poly.type
_entity_poly.pdbx_seq_one_letter_code
_entity_poly.pdbx_strand_id
1 'polypeptide(L)'
;ETNFFDKNINLSGKLVLFSESVDTLNYLYERLTKEIGRDDVLLVTSGNRQNLEMIIKENFDANFDSNSMKYNIIITSDVLAEGVNLHRSNVIVNYDSPWNATRLMQRIGRVNRIGSVADNIYNYMFYPSQQGDNEIQLYKNALVKLQGFHSAFGEDAQIYSKEEIVKEFQMFDSNVKDNID
;
A
#
# COMPACT_ATOMS: atom_id res chain seq x y z
N GLU A 1 17.83 -2.98 -0.28
CA GLU A 1 16.91 -1.84 -0.07
C GLU A 1 15.90 -1.81 -1.21
N THR A 2 14.61 -1.78 -0.88
CA THR A 2 13.54 -1.70 -1.88
C THR A 2 13.49 -0.27 -2.43
N ASN A 3 13.71 -0.11 -3.73
CA ASN A 3 13.58 1.18 -4.39
C ASN A 3 12.18 1.33 -5.01
N PHE A 4 11.27 1.99 -4.32
CA PHE A 4 9.90 2.24 -4.79
C PHE A 4 9.83 3.14 -6.04
N PHE A 5 10.92 3.76 -6.43
CA PHE A 5 11.04 4.62 -7.62
C PHE A 5 11.92 3.99 -8.71
N ASP A 6 12.19 2.68 -8.64
CA ASP A 6 12.82 1.96 -9.75
C ASP A 6 11.92 2.07 -10.99
N LYS A 7 12.46 2.61 -12.06
CA LYS A 7 11.73 2.88 -13.32
C LYS A 7 11.23 1.61 -14.01
N ASN A 8 11.80 0.44 -13.70
CA ASN A 8 11.31 -0.84 -14.21
C ASN A 8 10.04 -1.31 -13.50
N ILE A 9 9.80 -0.81 -12.30
CA ILE A 9 8.65 -1.14 -11.44
C ILE A 9 7.65 0.02 -11.45
N ASN A 10 8.11 1.21 -11.05
CA ASN A 10 7.29 2.41 -10.94
C ASN A 10 7.39 3.25 -12.21
N LEU A 11 6.61 2.86 -13.23
CA LEU A 11 6.62 3.50 -14.54
C LEU A 11 6.15 4.97 -14.49
N SER A 12 5.23 5.28 -13.60
CA SER A 12 4.67 6.63 -13.47
C SER A 12 5.50 7.56 -12.59
N GLY A 13 6.44 7.02 -11.80
CA GLY A 13 7.14 7.76 -10.76
C GLY A 13 6.26 8.16 -9.57
N LYS A 14 5.02 7.61 -9.48
CA LYS A 14 4.04 7.95 -8.44
C LYS A 14 3.87 6.80 -7.46
N LEU A 15 3.61 7.15 -6.19
CA LEU A 15 3.48 6.20 -5.09
C LEU A 15 2.31 6.60 -4.19
N VAL A 16 1.50 5.62 -3.81
CA VAL A 16 0.45 5.77 -2.81
C VAL A 16 0.84 5.04 -1.53
N LEU A 17 0.93 5.77 -0.43
CA LEU A 17 1.27 5.23 0.88
C LEU A 17 0.05 5.30 1.80
N PHE A 18 -0.36 4.15 2.32
CA PHE A 18 -1.47 4.03 3.25
C PHE A 18 -1.00 3.72 4.66
N SER A 19 -1.63 4.36 5.66
CA SER A 19 -1.58 3.99 7.07
C SER A 19 -2.93 4.26 7.74
N GLU A 20 -3.31 3.43 8.70
CA GLU A 20 -4.54 3.63 9.48
C GLU A 20 -4.39 4.72 10.55
N SER A 21 -3.16 4.97 11.01
CA SER A 21 -2.86 5.93 12.07
C SER A 21 -2.52 7.31 11.51
N VAL A 22 -3.26 8.33 11.94
CA VAL A 22 -2.99 9.73 11.56
C VAL A 22 -1.63 10.20 12.10
N ASP A 23 -1.23 9.74 13.27
CA ASP A 23 0.09 10.08 13.84
C ASP A 23 1.22 9.49 12.99
N THR A 24 1.05 8.26 12.49
CA THR A 24 1.98 7.64 11.55
C THR A 24 2.05 8.40 10.22
N LEU A 25 0.90 8.85 9.69
CA LEU A 25 0.87 9.66 8.46
C LEU A 25 1.64 10.97 8.63
N ASN A 26 1.44 11.68 9.75
CA ASN A 26 2.15 12.91 10.07
C ASN A 26 3.66 12.66 10.22
N TYR A 27 4.05 11.61 10.94
CA TYR A 27 5.44 11.22 11.11
C TYR A 27 6.12 10.94 9.76
N LEU A 28 5.49 10.15 8.90
CA LEU A 28 6.03 9.83 7.58
C LEU A 28 6.14 11.08 6.68
N TYR A 29 5.14 11.95 6.73
CA TYR A 29 5.17 13.21 6.00
C TYR A 29 6.33 14.09 6.44
N GLU A 30 6.52 14.25 7.75
CA GLU A 30 7.64 15.02 8.28
C GLU A 30 9.00 14.42 7.92
N ARG A 31 9.15 13.11 8.02
CA ARG A 31 10.39 12.44 7.61
C ARG A 31 10.71 12.63 6.15
N LEU A 32 9.74 12.45 5.27
CA LEU A 32 9.94 12.61 3.83
C LEU A 32 10.25 14.06 3.45
N THR A 33 9.55 15.01 4.04
CA THR A 33 9.69 16.43 3.68
C THR A 33 10.89 17.10 4.37
N LYS A 34 11.08 16.90 5.68
CA LYS A 34 12.10 17.60 6.46
C LYS A 34 13.45 16.89 6.48
N GLU A 35 13.47 15.56 6.61
CA GLU A 35 14.73 14.81 6.74
C GLU A 35 15.28 14.36 5.38
N ILE A 36 14.40 13.91 4.47
CA ILE A 36 14.79 13.45 3.12
C ILE A 36 14.78 14.62 2.12
N GLY A 37 14.08 15.72 2.44
CA GLY A 37 14.04 16.93 1.63
C GLY A 37 13.13 16.82 0.39
N ARG A 38 12.10 15.98 0.43
CA ARG A 38 11.14 15.86 -0.67
C ARG A 38 10.07 16.95 -0.58
N ASP A 39 9.81 17.63 -1.67
CA ASP A 39 8.79 18.67 -1.83
C ASP A 39 7.56 18.21 -2.63
N ASP A 40 7.60 16.98 -3.13
CA ASP A 40 6.58 16.36 -3.98
C ASP A 40 5.64 15.40 -3.22
N VAL A 41 5.50 15.59 -1.91
CA VAL A 41 4.67 14.77 -1.01
C VAL A 41 3.37 15.47 -0.67
N LEU A 42 2.24 14.79 -0.87
CA LEU A 42 0.90 15.25 -0.51
C LEU A 42 0.35 14.44 0.66
N LEU A 43 0.09 15.09 1.79
CA LEU A 43 -0.57 14.46 2.94
C LEU A 43 -2.09 14.71 2.87
N VAL A 44 -2.87 13.62 2.83
CA VAL A 44 -4.34 13.67 2.78
C VAL A 44 -4.93 12.95 3.98
N THR A 45 -5.72 13.70 4.75
CA THR A 45 -6.46 13.22 5.91
C THR A 45 -7.95 13.53 5.75
N SER A 46 -8.79 13.03 6.64
CA SER A 46 -10.22 13.37 6.66
C SER A 46 -10.49 14.88 6.77
N GLY A 47 -9.60 15.59 7.46
CA GLY A 47 -9.76 17.03 7.69
C GLY A 47 -9.45 17.92 6.48
N ASN A 48 -8.62 17.46 5.52
CA ASN A 48 -8.20 18.27 4.38
C ASN A 48 -8.62 17.70 3.01
N ARG A 49 -9.19 16.48 2.96
CA ARG A 49 -9.54 15.78 1.73
C ARG A 49 -10.35 16.63 0.75
N GLN A 50 -11.40 17.31 1.22
CA GLN A 50 -12.28 18.09 0.36
C GLN A 50 -11.52 19.25 -0.30
N ASN A 51 -10.66 19.93 0.45
CA ASN A 51 -9.86 21.05 -0.06
C ASN A 51 -8.80 20.60 -1.07
N LEU A 52 -8.36 19.34 -0.97
CA LEU A 52 -7.31 18.77 -1.82
C LEU A 52 -7.86 17.94 -2.98
N GLU A 53 -9.18 17.81 -3.14
CA GLU A 53 -9.79 16.93 -4.14
C GLU A 53 -9.31 17.22 -5.57
N MET A 54 -9.27 18.50 -5.97
CA MET A 54 -8.76 18.90 -7.29
C MET A 54 -7.29 18.56 -7.46
N ILE A 55 -6.47 18.84 -6.45
CA ILE A 55 -5.03 18.54 -6.46
C ILE A 55 -4.79 17.02 -6.59
N ILE A 56 -5.60 16.20 -5.88
CA ILE A 56 -5.52 14.75 -5.97
C ILE A 56 -5.85 14.29 -7.39
N LYS A 57 -6.95 14.77 -7.97
CA LYS A 57 -7.35 14.44 -9.35
C LYS A 57 -6.28 14.83 -10.37
N GLU A 58 -5.77 16.05 -10.31
CA GLU A 58 -4.74 16.54 -11.23
C GLU A 58 -3.45 15.72 -11.18
N ASN A 59 -3.08 15.21 -10.02
CA ASN A 59 -1.81 14.50 -9.85
C ASN A 59 -1.95 12.98 -9.96
N PHE A 60 -3.09 12.38 -9.58
CA PHE A 60 -3.21 10.93 -9.41
C PHE A 60 -4.34 10.27 -10.22
N ASP A 61 -5.30 11.02 -10.77
CA ASP A 61 -6.36 10.47 -11.63
C ASP A 61 -5.94 10.51 -13.10
N ALA A 62 -5.78 9.34 -13.74
CA ALA A 62 -5.37 9.25 -15.13
C ALA A 62 -6.45 9.71 -16.12
N ASN A 63 -7.71 9.71 -15.71
CA ASN A 63 -8.84 10.14 -16.53
C ASN A 63 -9.15 11.63 -16.37
N PHE A 64 -8.37 12.36 -15.56
CA PHE A 64 -8.58 13.79 -15.39
C PHE A 64 -7.83 14.57 -16.47
N ASP A 65 -8.51 15.51 -17.12
CA ASP A 65 -7.99 16.24 -18.30
C ASP A 65 -6.73 17.08 -17.98
N SER A 66 -6.64 17.63 -16.78
CA SER A 66 -5.46 18.35 -16.31
C SER A 66 -4.45 17.39 -15.69
N ASN A 67 -3.18 17.50 -16.11
CA ASN A 67 -2.11 16.64 -15.64
C ASN A 67 -1.04 17.48 -14.92
N SER A 68 -0.99 17.39 -13.60
CA SER A 68 0.05 17.98 -12.78
C SER A 68 1.08 16.91 -12.38
N MET A 69 2.36 17.28 -12.41
CA MET A 69 3.48 16.45 -11.93
C MET A 69 4.06 16.99 -10.62
N LYS A 70 3.33 17.86 -9.93
CA LYS A 70 3.82 18.50 -8.70
C LYS A 70 3.99 17.50 -7.56
N TYR A 71 3.06 16.56 -7.42
CA TYR A 71 3.08 15.57 -6.35
C TYR A 71 3.28 14.17 -6.92
N ASN A 72 4.31 13.47 -6.42
CA ASN A 72 4.63 12.09 -6.79
C ASN A 72 4.34 11.10 -5.67
N ILE A 73 4.26 11.55 -4.42
CA ILE A 73 3.89 10.73 -3.28
C ILE A 73 2.59 11.26 -2.68
N ILE A 74 1.62 10.38 -2.49
CA ILE A 74 0.45 10.66 -1.66
C ILE A 74 0.49 9.79 -0.42
N ILE A 75 0.39 10.41 0.76
CA ILE A 75 0.31 9.74 2.05
C ILE A 75 -1.11 9.93 2.56
N THR A 76 -1.80 8.84 2.86
CA THR A 76 -3.21 8.90 3.23
C THR A 76 -3.64 7.74 4.12
N SER A 77 -4.79 7.88 4.77
CA SER A 77 -5.52 6.79 5.39
C SER A 77 -6.59 6.23 4.45
N ASP A 78 -7.41 5.33 4.95
CA ASP A 78 -8.54 4.78 4.20
C ASP A 78 -9.58 5.84 3.77
N VAL A 79 -9.38 7.10 4.14
CA VAL A 79 -10.18 8.22 3.65
C VAL A 79 -10.16 8.35 2.12
N LEU A 80 -9.09 7.90 1.46
CA LEU A 80 -9.00 7.81 0.00
C LEU A 80 -9.28 6.39 -0.54
N ALA A 81 -9.59 5.41 0.32
CA ALA A 81 -10.05 4.12 -0.14
C ALA A 81 -11.43 4.17 -0.81
N GLU A 82 -12.12 5.32 -0.75
CA GLU A 82 -13.39 5.56 -1.43
C GLU A 82 -13.41 6.92 -2.14
N GLY A 83 -14.13 6.98 -3.27
CA GLY A 83 -14.50 8.21 -3.95
C GLY A 83 -13.43 8.93 -4.78
N VAL A 84 -12.20 8.42 -4.89
CA VAL A 84 -11.16 8.99 -5.76
C VAL A 84 -10.45 7.90 -6.57
N ASN A 85 -9.86 8.31 -7.67
CA ASN A 85 -9.03 7.46 -8.52
C ASN A 85 -7.57 7.83 -8.30
N LEU A 86 -6.72 6.81 -8.13
CA LEU A 86 -5.27 6.97 -7.92
C LEU A 86 -4.47 6.19 -8.97
N HIS A 87 -5.07 5.90 -10.11
CA HIS A 87 -4.59 4.96 -11.12
C HIS A 87 -3.54 5.58 -12.08
N ARG A 88 -3.05 6.79 -11.79
CA ARG A 88 -1.74 7.26 -12.28
C ARG A 88 -0.57 6.66 -11.53
N SER A 89 -0.79 6.12 -10.32
CA SER A 89 0.20 5.33 -9.62
C SER A 89 0.05 3.86 -9.97
N ASN A 90 1.16 3.13 -9.94
CA ASN A 90 1.16 1.67 -10.00
C ASN A 90 1.89 1.04 -8.80
N VAL A 91 2.30 1.85 -7.84
CA VAL A 91 2.95 1.40 -6.61
C VAL A 91 2.12 1.81 -5.40
N ILE A 92 1.79 0.82 -4.59
CA ILE A 92 1.06 0.98 -3.32
C ILE A 92 1.99 0.49 -2.20
N VAL A 93 2.07 1.27 -1.14
CA VAL A 93 2.77 0.90 0.09
C VAL A 93 1.77 0.92 1.24
N ASN A 94 1.54 -0.21 1.87
CA ASN A 94 0.79 -0.30 3.12
C ASN A 94 1.81 -0.29 4.26
N TYR A 95 1.92 0.85 4.94
CA TYR A 95 2.88 1.03 6.04
C TYR A 95 2.50 0.22 7.27
N ASP A 96 1.21 0.04 7.48
CA ASP A 96 0.65 -0.92 8.43
C ASP A 96 -0.18 -1.96 7.69
N SER A 97 -0.25 -3.16 8.25
CA SER A 97 -1.11 -4.22 7.71
C SER A 97 -2.56 -3.92 8.02
N PRO A 98 -3.43 -3.70 7.02
CA PRO A 98 -4.83 -3.45 7.28
C PRO A 98 -5.46 -4.65 7.99
N TRP A 99 -6.23 -4.37 9.05
CA TRP A 99 -6.92 -5.38 9.85
C TRP A 99 -7.96 -6.19 9.06
N ASN A 100 -8.36 -5.70 7.89
CA ASN A 100 -9.40 -6.31 7.06
C ASN A 100 -8.94 -6.39 5.60
N ALA A 101 -9.02 -7.59 5.03
CA ALA A 101 -8.70 -7.84 3.63
C ALA A 101 -9.55 -6.97 2.67
N THR A 102 -10.80 -6.67 3.02
CA THR A 102 -11.66 -5.76 2.23
C THR A 102 -11.06 -4.37 2.10
N ARG A 103 -10.42 -3.84 3.16
CA ARG A 103 -9.73 -2.53 3.09
C ARG A 103 -8.54 -2.58 2.14
N LEU A 104 -7.75 -3.64 2.19
CA LEU A 104 -6.63 -3.83 1.26
C LEU A 104 -7.13 -3.82 -0.18
N MET A 105 -8.22 -4.53 -0.47
CA MET A 105 -8.82 -4.55 -1.81
C MET A 105 -9.38 -3.21 -2.23
N GLN A 106 -9.98 -2.46 -1.32
CA GLN A 106 -10.42 -1.10 -1.60
C GLN A 106 -9.23 -0.19 -1.95
N ARG A 107 -8.12 -0.28 -1.22
CA ARG A 107 -6.88 0.46 -1.52
C ARG A 107 -6.34 0.10 -2.90
N ILE A 108 -6.19 -1.19 -3.20
CA ILE A 108 -5.74 -1.68 -4.51
C ILE A 108 -6.70 -1.24 -5.61
N GLY A 109 -8.00 -1.34 -5.41
CA GLY A 109 -9.03 -0.94 -6.38
C GLY A 109 -9.06 0.57 -6.69
N ARG A 110 -8.34 1.43 -5.93
CA ARG A 110 -8.16 2.85 -6.29
C ARG A 110 -7.07 3.05 -7.35
N VAL A 111 -6.11 2.14 -7.37
CA VAL A 111 -4.96 2.16 -8.29
C VAL A 111 -5.20 1.23 -9.47
N ASN A 112 -5.73 0.03 -9.23
CA ASN A 112 -6.09 -0.93 -10.27
C ASN A 112 -7.47 -0.62 -10.86
N ARG A 113 -7.49 0.19 -11.91
CA ARG A 113 -8.73 0.58 -12.61
C ARG A 113 -8.55 0.60 -14.12
N ILE A 114 -9.66 0.55 -14.84
CA ILE A 114 -9.69 0.78 -16.29
C ILE A 114 -9.09 2.17 -16.56
N GLY A 115 -8.09 2.22 -17.45
CA GLY A 115 -7.32 3.44 -17.72
C GLY A 115 -6.08 3.62 -16.82
N SER A 116 -5.72 2.59 -16.03
CA SER A 116 -4.44 2.59 -15.31
C SER A 116 -3.26 2.79 -16.26
N VAL A 117 -2.25 3.55 -15.84
CA VAL A 117 -1.06 3.86 -16.64
C VAL A 117 -0.08 2.67 -16.77
N ALA A 118 -0.31 1.59 -16.04
CA ALA A 118 0.53 0.40 -16.04
C ALA A 118 -0.29 -0.88 -15.97
N ASP A 119 0.21 -1.93 -16.61
CA ASP A 119 -0.42 -3.25 -16.63
C ASP A 119 -0.27 -4.00 -15.31
N ASN A 120 0.78 -3.67 -14.53
CA ASN A 120 1.07 -4.30 -13.26
C ASN A 120 1.00 -3.29 -12.12
N ILE A 121 0.36 -3.72 -11.03
CA ILE A 121 0.30 -2.99 -9.76
C ILE A 121 1.22 -3.69 -8.75
N TYR A 122 2.13 -2.92 -8.17
CA TYR A 122 3.04 -3.40 -7.14
C TYR A 122 2.53 -2.98 -5.78
N ASN A 123 2.16 -3.96 -4.97
CA ASN A 123 1.60 -3.75 -3.64
C ASN A 123 2.60 -4.22 -2.58
N TYR A 124 3.19 -3.28 -1.88
CA TYR A 124 4.13 -3.53 -0.79
C TYR A 124 3.41 -3.45 0.55
N MET A 125 3.76 -4.35 1.45
CA MET A 125 3.24 -4.36 2.81
C MET A 125 4.41 -4.44 3.80
N PHE A 126 4.42 -3.54 4.77
CA PHE A 126 5.36 -3.61 5.88
C PHE A 126 4.78 -4.51 6.96
N TYR A 127 5.62 -5.42 7.42
CA TYR A 127 5.31 -6.30 8.54
C TYR A 127 6.12 -5.88 9.77
N PRO A 128 5.61 -6.08 10.98
CA PRO A 128 6.37 -5.85 12.20
C PRO A 128 7.62 -6.75 12.20
N SER A 129 8.68 -6.32 12.91
CA SER A 129 9.84 -7.15 13.14
C SER A 129 9.43 -8.42 13.92
N GLN A 130 10.24 -9.48 13.85
CA GLN A 130 9.98 -10.73 14.60
C GLN A 130 9.69 -10.48 16.08
N GLN A 131 10.37 -9.54 16.71
CA GLN A 131 10.13 -9.18 18.11
C GLN A 131 8.75 -8.55 18.32
N GLY A 132 8.32 -7.64 17.45
CA GLY A 132 6.99 -7.04 17.51
C GLY A 132 5.88 -8.04 17.16
N ASP A 133 6.12 -8.96 16.23
CA ASP A 133 5.14 -9.98 15.84
C ASP A 133 4.92 -11.02 16.94
N ASN A 134 5.98 -11.42 17.67
CA ASN A 134 5.87 -12.32 18.81
C ASN A 134 4.98 -11.73 19.93
N GLU A 135 4.98 -10.41 20.11
CA GLU A 135 4.18 -9.73 21.12
C GLU A 135 2.68 -9.64 20.73
N ILE A 136 2.39 -9.43 19.45
CA ILE A 136 1.02 -9.08 19.01
C ILE A 136 0.44 -10.03 17.94
N GLN A 137 1.20 -11.03 17.47
CA GLN A 137 0.81 -11.99 16.44
C GLN A 137 0.16 -11.36 15.18
N LEU A 138 0.58 -10.14 14.85
CA LEU A 138 0.02 -9.37 13.73
C LEU A 138 0.25 -10.04 12.39
N TYR A 139 1.44 -10.58 12.20
CA TYR A 139 1.84 -11.26 10.97
C TYR A 139 0.95 -12.47 10.68
N LYS A 140 0.77 -13.35 11.67
CA LYS A 140 -0.07 -14.54 11.56
C LYS A 140 -1.53 -14.17 11.25
N ASN A 141 -2.05 -13.16 11.93
CA ASN A 141 -3.41 -12.67 11.70
C ASN A 141 -3.57 -12.06 10.30
N ALA A 142 -2.58 -11.34 9.78
CA ALA A 142 -2.59 -10.78 8.43
C ALA A 142 -2.61 -11.90 7.37
N LEU A 143 -1.76 -12.92 7.50
CA LEU A 143 -1.73 -14.07 6.59
C LEU A 143 -3.03 -14.85 6.57
N VAL A 144 -3.62 -15.16 7.74
CA VAL A 144 -4.90 -15.87 7.82
C VAL A 144 -6.01 -15.10 7.12
N LYS A 145 -6.03 -13.77 7.26
CA LYS A 145 -7.02 -12.89 6.58
C LYS A 145 -6.81 -12.86 5.07
N LEU A 146 -5.56 -12.81 4.61
CA LEU A 146 -5.24 -12.85 3.18
C LEU A 146 -5.61 -14.20 2.56
N GLN A 147 -5.36 -15.32 3.26
CA GLN A 147 -5.78 -16.65 2.81
C GLN A 147 -7.32 -16.77 2.72
N GLY A 148 -8.03 -16.28 3.73
CA GLY A 148 -9.49 -16.24 3.71
C GLY A 148 -10.01 -15.43 2.52
N PHE A 149 -9.33 -14.37 2.15
CA PHE A 149 -9.66 -13.56 0.99
C PHE A 149 -9.45 -14.32 -0.34
N HIS A 150 -8.28 -14.97 -0.54
CA HIS A 150 -8.02 -15.80 -1.73
C HIS A 150 -9.06 -16.92 -1.86
N SER A 151 -9.44 -17.55 -0.76
CA SER A 151 -10.46 -18.61 -0.76
C SER A 151 -11.85 -18.11 -1.14
N ALA A 152 -12.18 -16.86 -0.79
CA ALA A 152 -13.49 -16.26 -1.04
C ALA A 152 -13.66 -15.69 -2.45
N PHE A 153 -12.59 -15.23 -3.10
CA PHE A 153 -12.64 -14.53 -4.40
C PHE A 153 -12.08 -15.35 -5.58
N GLY A 154 -11.58 -16.55 -5.32
CA GLY A 154 -11.06 -17.46 -6.34
C GLY A 154 -9.67 -17.10 -6.89
N GLU A 155 -9.16 -17.94 -7.80
CA GLU A 155 -7.80 -17.82 -8.34
C GLU A 155 -7.58 -16.55 -9.19
N ASP A 156 -8.64 -16.00 -9.76
CA ASP A 156 -8.57 -14.76 -10.57
C ASP A 156 -8.29 -13.49 -9.75
N ALA A 157 -8.44 -13.55 -8.44
CA ALA A 157 -8.13 -12.45 -7.51
C ALA A 157 -6.75 -12.57 -6.87
N GLN A 158 -5.80 -13.21 -7.53
CA GLN A 158 -4.46 -13.47 -7.01
C GLN A 158 -3.68 -12.16 -6.82
N ILE A 159 -3.61 -11.69 -5.58
CA ILE A 159 -2.91 -10.45 -5.17
C ILE A 159 -1.44 -10.73 -4.87
N TYR A 160 -1.13 -11.98 -4.50
CA TYR A 160 0.23 -12.46 -4.20
C TYR A 160 0.52 -13.70 -5.04
N SER A 161 1.77 -13.87 -5.47
CA SER A 161 2.17 -15.09 -6.15
C SER A 161 2.10 -16.29 -5.19
N LYS A 162 1.70 -17.46 -5.70
CA LYS A 162 1.68 -18.71 -4.91
C LYS A 162 3.05 -19.01 -4.30
N GLU A 163 4.12 -18.59 -4.96
CA GLU A 163 5.51 -18.81 -4.55
C GLU A 163 5.90 -17.94 -3.34
N GLU A 164 5.40 -16.71 -3.23
CA GLU A 164 5.66 -15.83 -2.08
C GLU A 164 4.97 -16.36 -0.83
N ILE A 165 3.71 -16.79 -0.96
CA ILE A 165 2.94 -17.40 0.13
C ILE A 165 3.61 -18.67 0.63
N VAL A 166 4.08 -19.55 -0.28
CA VAL A 166 4.71 -20.82 0.05
C VAL A 166 6.09 -20.63 0.71
N LYS A 167 6.90 -19.68 0.24
CA LYS A 167 8.22 -19.41 0.85
C LYS A 167 8.12 -18.92 2.29
N GLU A 168 7.13 -18.08 2.58
CA GLU A 168 6.92 -17.60 3.95
C GLU A 168 6.36 -18.69 4.87
N PHE A 169 5.48 -19.56 4.38
CA PHE A 169 5.03 -20.73 5.15
C PHE A 169 6.16 -21.70 5.48
N GLN A 170 7.08 -21.93 4.57
CA GLN A 170 8.22 -22.82 4.83
C GLN A 170 9.19 -22.26 5.88
N MET A 171 9.35 -20.94 5.97
CA MET A 171 10.16 -20.32 7.02
C MET A 171 9.53 -20.48 8.42
N PHE A 172 8.21 -20.55 8.53
CA PHE A 172 7.54 -20.79 9.81
C PHE A 172 7.57 -22.26 10.26
N ASP A 173 7.47 -23.20 9.33
CA ASP A 173 7.52 -24.63 9.63
C ASP A 173 8.91 -25.07 10.11
N SER A 174 9.98 -24.41 9.64
CA SER A 174 11.35 -24.68 10.12
C SER A 174 11.59 -24.21 11.55
N ASN A 175 10.99 -23.09 11.95
CA ASN A 175 11.15 -22.54 13.31
C ASN A 175 10.28 -23.28 14.37
N VAL A 176 9.24 -24.00 13.95
CA VAL A 176 8.40 -24.80 14.87
C VAL A 176 9.05 -26.14 15.19
N LYS A 177 9.90 -26.67 14.30
CA LYS A 177 10.59 -27.96 14.54
C LYS A 177 11.77 -27.85 15.51
N ASP A 178 12.38 -26.66 15.62
CA ASP A 178 13.55 -26.45 16.49
C ASP A 178 13.18 -26.20 17.96
N ASN A 179 11.89 -26.14 18.31
CA ASN A 179 11.41 -25.92 19.69
C ASN A 179 10.72 -27.14 20.33
N ILE A 180 10.87 -28.36 19.79
CA ILE A 180 10.25 -29.59 20.30
C ILE A 180 11.35 -30.68 20.61
N ASP A 181 12.56 -30.27 20.98
CA ASP A 181 13.56 -31.19 21.59
C ASP A 181 14.00 -30.68 22.96
#